data_de3e74be9ced1aea4db7eebbb1fa6191
#
_entry.id   de3e74be9ced1aea4db7eebbb1fa6191
#
_cell.length_a   1.000
_cell.length_b   1.000
_cell.length_c   1.000
_cell.angle_alpha   90.00
_cell.angle_beta   90.00
_cell.angle_gamma   90.00
#
_symmetry.space_group_name_H-M   'P 1'
#
loop_
_entity.id
_entity.type
_entity.pdbx_description
1 polymer ?
#
loop_
_entity_poly.entity_id
_entity_poly.type
_entity_poly.pdbx_seq_one_letter_code
_entity_poly.pdbx_strand_id
1 'polypeptide(L)'
;MKILLVPDNPLNEIDSLVDIQEKQAKKLKDSRIISIISLVLMLYTCIVGNYPLSPDIEIMDCFELMEAFLVIAIISMAFSIYYQHCLDKTMNKISALKDHYIFYSAYYMLLDLYDGNRICYSDICDIAYRDEHLFNLNDKFFSLYFDQDKADKWNDIHHMNIDCFIKRNKFNCHADELDFNDKNKQCFNDYKIESIFSLANISYFDICKLAVFDVLDFDDLINVLSIFLKNKLGQDENDHITKSKDLNFYGRSISEEISTKYTADT
;
A
#
# COMPACT_ATOMS: atom_id res chain seq x y z
N MET A 1 2.32 15.04 -10.58
CA MET A 1 2.38 13.58 -10.31
C MET A 1 1.34 13.29 -9.26
N LYS A 2 0.28 12.54 -9.58
CA LYS A 2 -0.69 12.10 -8.56
C LYS A 2 -0.10 10.90 -7.84
N ILE A 3 0.26 11.06 -6.58
CA ILE A 3 0.78 9.97 -5.75
C ILE A 3 -0.43 9.28 -5.12
N LEU A 4 -0.76 8.10 -5.61
CA LEU A 4 -1.77 7.27 -4.99
C LEU A 4 -1.14 6.59 -3.77
N LEU A 5 -1.41 7.11 -2.59
CA LEU A 5 -0.99 6.53 -1.34
C LEU A 5 -2.01 5.49 -0.89
N VAL A 6 -1.55 4.26 -0.84
CA VAL A 6 -2.24 3.23 -0.08
C VAL A 6 -1.33 2.92 1.11
N PRO A 7 -1.78 3.20 2.35
CA PRO A 7 -0.97 2.86 3.52
C PRO A 7 -0.73 1.36 3.53
N ASP A 8 0.50 0.98 3.84
CA ASP A 8 0.96 -0.40 4.01
C ASP A 8 0.44 -1.29 2.88
N ASN A 9 1.17 -1.38 1.78
CA ASN A 9 0.76 -2.08 0.57
C ASN A 9 -0.03 -3.37 0.91
N PRO A 10 -1.37 -3.30 1.13
CA PRO A 10 -2.15 -4.43 1.62
C PRO A 10 -2.20 -5.54 0.57
N LEU A 11 -1.82 -5.24 -0.68
CA LEU A 11 -1.76 -6.21 -1.76
C LEU A 11 -0.73 -7.30 -1.46
N ASN A 12 0.46 -6.94 -0.96
CA ASN A 12 1.47 -7.94 -0.60
C ASN A 12 1.01 -8.83 0.57
N GLU A 13 0.31 -8.25 1.55
CA GLU A 13 -0.26 -9.03 2.65
C GLU A 13 -1.42 -9.92 2.16
N ILE A 14 -2.29 -9.41 1.31
CA ILE A 14 -3.37 -10.17 0.69
C ILE A 14 -2.80 -11.34 -0.13
N ASP A 15 -1.79 -11.11 -0.96
CA ASP A 15 -1.15 -12.16 -1.78
C ASP A 15 -0.55 -13.26 -0.89
N SER A 16 0.15 -12.88 0.18
CA SER A 16 0.69 -13.85 1.14
C SER A 16 -0.40 -14.68 1.83
N LEU A 17 -1.54 -14.07 2.15
CA LEU A 17 -2.69 -14.75 2.75
C LEU A 17 -3.41 -15.66 1.75
N VAL A 18 -3.47 -15.29 0.48
CA VAL A 18 -4.02 -16.14 -0.59
C VAL A 18 -3.17 -17.40 -0.74
N ASP A 19 -1.85 -17.31 -0.72
CA ASP A 19 -0.95 -18.48 -0.72
C ASP A 19 -1.18 -19.40 0.47
N ILE A 20 -1.40 -18.83 1.67
CA ILE A 20 -1.73 -19.59 2.88
C ILE A 20 -3.10 -20.27 2.72
N GLN A 21 -4.09 -19.56 2.20
CA GLN A 21 -5.44 -20.06 1.93
C GLN A 21 -5.40 -21.27 1.00
N GLU A 22 -4.66 -21.21 -0.10
CA GLU A 22 -4.52 -22.32 -1.05
C GLU A 22 -3.90 -23.56 -0.40
N LYS A 23 -2.84 -23.37 0.40
CA LYS A 23 -2.19 -24.46 1.15
C LYS A 23 -3.14 -25.10 2.17
N GLN A 24 -3.93 -24.29 2.87
CA GLN A 24 -4.93 -24.78 3.84
C GLN A 24 -6.07 -25.53 3.14
N ALA A 25 -6.57 -25.00 2.02
CA ALA A 25 -7.61 -25.64 1.21
C ALA A 25 -7.16 -26.99 0.67
N LYS A 26 -5.91 -27.11 0.21
CA LYS A 26 -5.33 -28.38 -0.22
C LYS A 26 -5.28 -29.38 0.92
N LYS A 27 -4.75 -29.00 2.08
CA LYS A 27 -4.68 -29.88 3.26
C LYS A 27 -6.06 -30.32 3.75
N LEU A 28 -7.06 -29.43 3.71
CA LEU A 28 -8.44 -29.75 4.01
C LEU A 28 -9.01 -30.80 3.05
N LYS A 29 -8.77 -30.63 1.75
CA LYS A 29 -9.20 -31.60 0.72
C LYS A 29 -8.56 -32.97 0.94
N ASP A 30 -7.25 -33.01 1.15
CA ASP A 30 -6.49 -34.23 1.39
C ASP A 30 -7.01 -34.96 2.65
N SER A 31 -7.22 -34.22 3.76
CA SER A 31 -7.76 -34.78 5.00
C SER A 31 -9.16 -35.36 4.83
N ARG A 32 -10.04 -34.70 4.08
CA ARG A 32 -11.40 -35.19 3.77
C ARG A 32 -11.36 -36.48 2.92
N ILE A 33 -10.46 -36.53 1.94
CA ILE A 33 -10.28 -37.72 1.10
C ILE A 33 -9.82 -38.90 1.95
N ILE A 34 -8.83 -38.71 2.83
CA ILE A 34 -8.32 -39.73 3.74
C ILE A 34 -9.47 -40.23 4.65
N SER A 35 -10.26 -39.32 5.20
CA SER A 35 -11.41 -39.69 6.06
C SER A 35 -12.42 -40.53 5.33
N ILE A 36 -12.79 -40.18 4.10
CA ILE A 36 -13.74 -40.94 3.27
C ILE A 36 -13.19 -42.33 2.94
N ILE A 37 -11.92 -42.40 2.49
CA ILE A 37 -11.29 -43.68 2.16
C ILE A 37 -11.26 -44.60 3.40
N SER A 38 -10.86 -44.06 4.57
CA SER A 38 -10.81 -44.84 5.81
C SER A 38 -12.18 -45.38 6.23
N LEU A 39 -13.23 -44.55 6.08
CA LEU A 39 -14.59 -44.98 6.35
C LEU A 39 -15.07 -46.09 5.38
N VAL A 40 -14.73 -45.96 4.10
CA VAL A 40 -15.07 -47.01 3.10
C VAL A 40 -14.34 -48.30 3.41
N LEU A 41 -13.03 -48.24 3.75
CA LEU A 41 -12.26 -49.41 4.14
C LEU A 41 -12.79 -50.04 5.43
N MET A 42 -13.18 -49.25 6.41
CA MET A 42 -13.79 -49.72 7.64
C MET A 42 -15.12 -50.50 7.35
N LEU A 43 -15.96 -49.94 6.48
CA LEU A 43 -17.19 -50.61 6.07
C LEU A 43 -16.90 -51.93 5.32
N TYR A 44 -15.91 -51.94 4.45
CA TYR A 44 -15.48 -53.12 3.72
C TYR A 44 -14.97 -54.19 4.67
N THR A 45 -14.11 -53.87 5.65
CA THR A 45 -13.63 -54.85 6.65
C THR A 45 -14.77 -55.39 7.54
N CYS A 46 -15.75 -54.55 7.86
CA CYS A 46 -16.94 -54.97 8.60
C CYS A 46 -17.76 -56.02 7.81
N ILE A 47 -17.93 -55.80 6.50
CA ILE A 47 -18.68 -56.74 5.63
C ILE A 47 -17.91 -58.05 5.49
N VAL A 48 -16.61 -58.01 5.22
CA VAL A 48 -15.76 -59.19 5.06
C VAL A 48 -15.68 -60.00 6.37
N GLY A 49 -15.55 -59.30 7.53
CA GLY A 49 -15.53 -59.98 8.84
C GLY A 49 -16.86 -60.70 9.19
N ASN A 50 -17.99 -60.19 8.71
CA ASN A 50 -19.29 -60.83 8.92
C ASN A 50 -19.62 -61.92 7.87
N TYR A 51 -19.02 -61.83 6.68
CA TYR A 51 -19.22 -62.78 5.57
C TYR A 51 -17.86 -63.21 5.02
N PRO A 52 -17.11 -64.09 5.74
CA PRO A 52 -15.77 -64.48 5.31
C PRO A 52 -15.81 -65.14 3.94
N LEU A 53 -15.21 -64.45 2.97
CA LEU A 53 -15.09 -64.89 1.57
C LEU A 53 -14.03 -65.98 1.41
N SER A 54 -13.18 -66.18 2.41
CA SER A 54 -12.12 -67.18 2.44
C SER A 54 -11.92 -67.69 3.87
N PRO A 55 -11.74 -69.05 4.05
CA PRO A 55 -11.53 -69.67 5.37
C PRO A 55 -10.17 -69.29 5.99
N ASP A 56 -9.27 -68.64 5.25
CA ASP A 56 -7.94 -68.30 5.69
C ASP A 56 -7.83 -66.89 6.36
N ILE A 57 -8.95 -66.13 6.42
CA ILE A 57 -8.94 -64.83 7.09
C ILE A 57 -9.51 -65.01 8.49
N GLU A 58 -8.67 -64.82 9.50
CA GLU A 58 -9.12 -64.86 10.89
C GLU A 58 -10.00 -63.62 11.18
N ILE A 59 -11.15 -63.88 11.83
CA ILE A 59 -12.11 -62.82 12.21
C ILE A 59 -11.44 -61.76 13.09
N MET A 60 -10.44 -62.13 13.88
CA MET A 60 -9.70 -61.26 14.77
C MET A 60 -8.91 -60.19 14.00
N ASP A 61 -8.30 -60.56 12.86
CA ASP A 61 -7.54 -59.63 12.00
C ASP A 61 -8.47 -58.57 11.39
N CYS A 62 -9.72 -58.94 11.07
CA CYS A 62 -10.72 -58.00 10.57
C CYS A 62 -11.13 -56.95 11.60
N PHE A 63 -11.22 -57.30 12.87
CA PHE A 63 -11.56 -56.35 13.94
C PHE A 63 -10.42 -55.36 14.21
N GLU A 64 -9.18 -55.81 14.25
CA GLU A 64 -8.01 -54.96 14.43
C GLU A 64 -7.87 -53.93 13.28
N LEU A 65 -8.07 -54.37 12.03
CA LEU A 65 -8.09 -53.51 10.86
C LEU A 65 -9.24 -52.50 10.90
N MET A 66 -10.44 -52.89 11.32
CA MET A 66 -11.58 -52.01 11.48
C MET A 66 -11.30 -50.90 12.51
N GLU A 67 -10.73 -51.28 13.67
CA GLU A 67 -10.36 -50.33 14.70
C GLU A 67 -9.31 -49.33 14.19
N ALA A 68 -8.29 -49.83 13.47
CA ALA A 68 -7.25 -48.96 12.88
C ALA A 68 -7.84 -47.96 11.89
N PHE A 69 -8.72 -48.38 10.99
CA PHE A 69 -9.36 -47.48 10.05
C PHE A 69 -10.31 -46.48 10.74
N LEU A 70 -10.99 -46.88 11.80
CA LEU A 70 -11.80 -45.98 12.61
C LEU A 70 -10.97 -44.89 13.26
N VAL A 71 -9.84 -45.26 13.85
CA VAL A 71 -8.90 -44.27 14.45
C VAL A 71 -8.37 -43.30 13.41
N ILE A 72 -7.96 -43.80 12.23
CA ILE A 72 -7.50 -42.93 11.13
C ILE A 72 -8.63 -42.00 10.67
N ALA A 73 -9.86 -42.48 10.56
CA ALA A 73 -11.01 -41.66 10.17
C ALA A 73 -11.30 -40.55 11.18
N ILE A 74 -11.25 -40.84 12.48
CA ILE A 74 -11.43 -39.85 13.55
C ILE A 74 -10.34 -38.77 13.53
N ILE A 75 -9.08 -39.20 13.42
CA ILE A 75 -7.94 -38.28 13.36
C ILE A 75 -8.04 -37.38 12.12
N SER A 76 -8.32 -37.94 10.95
CA SER A 76 -8.45 -37.14 9.72
C SER A 76 -9.67 -36.24 9.74
N MET A 77 -10.76 -36.60 10.40
CA MET A 77 -11.90 -35.73 10.62
C MET A 77 -11.55 -34.55 11.54
N ALA A 78 -10.80 -34.81 12.62
CA ALA A 78 -10.31 -33.74 13.52
C ALA A 78 -9.41 -32.74 12.77
N PHE A 79 -8.51 -33.25 11.91
CA PHE A 79 -7.71 -32.39 11.05
C PHE A 79 -8.56 -31.61 10.04
N SER A 80 -9.60 -32.21 9.50
CA SER A 80 -10.53 -31.50 8.59
C SER A 80 -11.21 -30.32 9.28
N ILE A 81 -11.68 -30.50 10.50
CA ILE A 81 -12.30 -29.43 11.31
C ILE A 81 -11.28 -28.35 11.61
N TYR A 82 -10.06 -28.72 12.00
CA TYR A 82 -8.99 -27.78 12.26
C TYR A 82 -8.65 -26.94 11.02
N TYR A 83 -8.42 -27.58 9.87
CA TYR A 83 -8.09 -26.84 8.64
C TYR A 83 -9.25 -26.01 8.12
N GLN A 84 -10.50 -26.44 8.31
CA GLN A 84 -11.67 -25.63 8.00
C GLN A 84 -11.67 -24.34 8.84
N HIS A 85 -11.44 -24.45 10.14
CA HIS A 85 -11.37 -23.28 11.02
C HIS A 85 -10.24 -22.32 10.64
N CYS A 86 -9.06 -22.86 10.31
CA CYS A 86 -7.92 -22.06 9.84
C CYS A 86 -8.25 -21.33 8.52
N LEU A 87 -8.91 -22.02 7.58
CA LEU A 87 -9.32 -21.47 6.31
C LEU A 87 -10.32 -20.32 6.48
N ASP A 88 -11.36 -20.53 7.31
CA ASP A 88 -12.37 -19.51 7.59
C ASP A 88 -11.74 -18.26 8.23
N LYS A 89 -10.81 -18.45 9.16
CA LYS A 89 -10.06 -17.34 9.78
C LYS A 89 -9.24 -16.57 8.75
N THR A 90 -8.56 -17.27 7.84
CA THR A 90 -7.75 -16.64 6.78
C THR A 90 -8.64 -15.90 5.79
N MET A 91 -9.77 -16.48 5.39
CA MET A 91 -10.75 -15.83 4.51
C MET A 91 -11.32 -14.55 5.13
N ASN A 92 -11.68 -14.60 6.41
CA ASN A 92 -12.19 -13.41 7.13
C ASN A 92 -11.13 -12.31 7.18
N LYS A 93 -9.85 -12.66 7.39
CA LYS A 93 -8.76 -11.69 7.37
C LYS A 93 -8.57 -11.06 5.97
N ILE A 94 -8.61 -11.86 4.90
CA ILE A 94 -8.53 -11.37 3.52
C ILE A 94 -9.71 -10.44 3.20
N SER A 95 -10.93 -10.81 3.61
CA SER A 95 -12.11 -9.96 3.40
C SER A 95 -11.97 -8.62 4.11
N ALA A 96 -11.57 -8.63 5.38
CA ALA A 96 -11.37 -7.39 6.15
C ALA A 96 -10.30 -6.50 5.52
N LEU A 97 -9.18 -7.06 5.03
CA LEU A 97 -8.14 -6.29 4.34
C LEU A 97 -8.64 -5.72 3.00
N LYS A 98 -9.42 -6.48 2.23
CA LYS A 98 -10.02 -5.98 0.98
C LYS A 98 -11.00 -4.85 1.24
N ASP A 99 -11.87 -4.99 2.23
CA ASP A 99 -12.85 -3.97 2.58
C ASP A 99 -12.14 -2.68 3.03
N HIS A 100 -11.09 -2.83 3.84
CA HIS A 100 -10.25 -1.73 4.27
C HIS A 100 -9.55 -1.05 3.08
N TYR A 101 -8.96 -1.83 2.17
CA TYR A 101 -8.33 -1.30 0.96
C TYR A 101 -9.30 -0.53 0.07
N ILE A 102 -10.50 -1.07 -0.18
CA ILE A 102 -11.54 -0.42 -0.97
C ILE A 102 -11.96 0.90 -0.31
N PHE A 103 -12.12 0.90 1.00
CA PHE A 103 -12.52 2.08 1.75
C PHE A 103 -11.45 3.20 1.70
N TYR A 104 -10.17 2.85 1.89
CA TYR A 104 -9.07 3.81 1.76
C TYR A 104 -8.92 4.33 0.34
N SER A 105 -9.03 3.46 -0.66
CA SER A 105 -8.98 3.89 -2.06
C SER A 105 -10.11 4.87 -2.39
N ALA A 106 -11.32 4.62 -1.92
CA ALA A 106 -12.44 5.54 -2.07
C ALA A 106 -12.19 6.89 -1.36
N TYR A 107 -11.63 6.86 -0.15
CA TYR A 107 -11.25 8.06 0.58
C TYR A 107 -10.23 8.91 -0.17
N TYR A 108 -9.18 8.30 -0.74
CA TYR A 108 -8.20 9.03 -1.55
C TYR A 108 -8.78 9.62 -2.83
N MET A 109 -9.66 8.90 -3.50
CA MET A 109 -10.37 9.46 -4.65
C MET A 109 -11.20 10.69 -4.26
N LEU A 110 -11.80 10.68 -3.08
CA LEU A 110 -12.54 11.83 -2.56
C LEU A 110 -11.63 13.01 -2.21
N LEU A 111 -10.46 12.76 -1.61
CA LEU A 111 -9.46 13.81 -1.41
C LEU A 111 -9.02 14.43 -2.73
N ASP A 112 -8.77 13.63 -3.76
CA ASP A 112 -8.43 14.15 -5.10
C ASP A 112 -9.57 14.96 -5.72
N LEU A 113 -10.83 14.57 -5.48
CA LEU A 113 -12.00 15.36 -5.91
C LEU A 113 -12.12 16.67 -5.11
N TYR A 114 -11.76 16.67 -3.84
CA TYR A 114 -11.70 17.86 -3.01
C TYR A 114 -10.61 18.83 -3.50
N ASP A 115 -9.39 18.35 -3.78
CA ASP A 115 -8.30 19.15 -4.35
C ASP A 115 -8.72 19.79 -5.68
N GLY A 116 -9.47 19.06 -6.50
CA GLY A 116 -10.07 19.56 -7.74
C GLY A 116 -11.30 20.45 -7.58
N ASN A 117 -11.69 20.85 -6.35
CA ASN A 117 -12.89 21.63 -6.04
C ASN A 117 -14.21 21.02 -6.57
N ARG A 118 -14.28 19.68 -6.65
CA ARG A 118 -15.47 18.95 -7.14
C ARG A 118 -16.41 18.51 -6.04
N ILE A 119 -15.93 18.42 -4.81
CA ILE A 119 -16.69 18.08 -3.61
C ILE A 119 -16.30 19.02 -2.48
N CYS A 120 -17.14 19.13 -1.46
CA CYS A 120 -16.87 20.00 -0.32
C CYS A 120 -16.24 19.22 0.87
N TYR A 121 -15.68 19.96 1.81
CA TYR A 121 -15.05 19.41 3.01
C TYR A 121 -16.00 18.54 3.84
N SER A 122 -17.29 18.92 3.93
CA SER A 122 -18.31 18.15 4.66
C SER A 122 -18.46 16.73 4.12
N ASP A 123 -18.36 16.54 2.80
CA ASP A 123 -18.52 15.21 2.18
C ASP A 123 -17.38 14.27 2.60
N ILE A 124 -16.16 14.82 2.72
CA ILE A 124 -15.00 14.08 3.21
C ILE A 124 -15.18 13.73 4.69
N CYS A 125 -15.62 14.70 5.51
CA CYS A 125 -15.84 14.47 6.93
C CYS A 125 -16.91 13.41 7.20
N ASP A 126 -18.01 13.39 6.44
CA ASP A 126 -19.08 12.42 6.57
C ASP A 126 -18.60 10.98 6.31
N ILE A 127 -17.65 10.81 5.40
CA ILE A 127 -17.06 9.51 5.10
C ILE A 127 -16.04 9.12 6.15
N ALA A 128 -15.15 10.04 6.51
CA ALA A 128 -14.14 9.80 7.52
C ALA A 128 -14.75 9.47 8.90
N TYR A 129 -15.89 10.06 9.24
CA TYR A 129 -16.59 9.81 10.50
C TYR A 129 -17.06 8.36 10.70
N ARG A 130 -17.13 7.57 9.64
CA ARG A 130 -17.56 6.16 9.71
C ARG A 130 -16.49 5.21 10.25
N ASP A 131 -15.25 5.63 10.29
CA ASP A 131 -14.11 4.84 10.74
C ASP A 131 -13.18 5.71 11.59
N GLU A 132 -12.95 5.32 12.84
CA GLU A 132 -12.14 6.10 13.80
C GLU A 132 -10.71 6.34 13.26
N HIS A 133 -10.14 5.38 12.56
CA HIS A 133 -8.82 5.52 11.99
C HIS A 133 -8.78 6.53 10.84
N LEU A 134 -9.78 6.50 9.96
CA LEU A 134 -9.95 7.51 8.92
C LEU A 134 -10.25 8.88 9.49
N PHE A 135 -11.03 8.96 10.54
CA PHE A 135 -11.29 10.22 11.22
C PHE A 135 -9.99 10.87 11.71
N ASN A 136 -9.13 10.09 12.38
CA ASN A 136 -7.84 10.58 12.87
C ASN A 136 -6.90 10.98 11.73
N LEU A 137 -6.87 10.23 10.64
CA LEU A 137 -6.08 10.58 9.45
C LEU A 137 -6.61 11.84 8.78
N ASN A 138 -7.93 11.98 8.67
CA ASN A 138 -8.59 13.14 8.11
C ASN A 138 -8.27 14.40 8.90
N ASP A 139 -8.37 14.33 10.22
CA ASP A 139 -8.03 15.44 11.11
C ASP A 139 -6.56 15.87 10.96
N LYS A 140 -5.63 14.92 10.97
CA LYS A 140 -4.21 15.19 10.72
C LYS A 140 -3.95 15.80 9.34
N PHE A 141 -4.61 15.26 8.30
CA PHE A 141 -4.45 15.74 6.94
C PHE A 141 -4.87 17.21 6.81
N PHE A 142 -6.08 17.53 7.24
CA PHE A 142 -6.60 18.88 7.10
C PHE A 142 -5.95 19.88 8.06
N SER A 143 -5.51 19.44 9.24
CA SER A 143 -4.68 20.27 10.12
C SER A 143 -3.38 20.68 9.45
N LEU A 144 -2.74 19.76 8.71
CA LEU A 144 -1.52 20.07 7.96
C LEU A 144 -1.82 20.88 6.70
N TYR A 145 -2.86 20.51 5.96
CA TYR A 145 -3.21 21.15 4.69
C TYR A 145 -3.63 22.61 4.86
N PHE A 146 -4.34 22.94 5.93
CA PHE A 146 -4.74 24.32 6.26
C PHE A 146 -3.70 25.10 7.07
N ASP A 147 -2.56 24.50 7.38
CA ASP A 147 -1.44 25.20 8.01
C ASP A 147 -0.79 26.15 7.02
N GLN A 148 -1.14 27.45 7.12
CA GLN A 148 -0.67 28.48 6.19
C GLN A 148 0.84 28.64 6.21
N ASP A 149 1.48 28.54 7.39
CA ASP A 149 2.94 28.69 7.51
C ASP A 149 3.70 27.58 6.77
N LYS A 150 3.16 26.36 6.80
CA LYS A 150 3.73 25.22 6.07
C LYS A 150 3.47 25.31 4.58
N ALA A 151 2.27 25.72 4.19
CA ALA A 151 1.92 25.94 2.80
C ALA A 151 2.81 27.03 2.16
N ASP A 152 3.02 28.14 2.85
CA ASP A 152 3.87 29.23 2.36
C ASP A 152 5.33 28.80 2.23
N LYS A 153 5.87 28.06 3.20
CA LYS A 153 7.22 27.48 3.10
C LYS A 153 7.38 26.54 1.91
N TRP A 154 6.36 25.71 1.65
CA TRP A 154 6.39 24.81 0.49
C TRP A 154 6.31 25.58 -0.83
N ASN A 155 5.48 26.59 -0.90
CA ASN A 155 5.39 27.49 -2.06
C ASN A 155 6.71 28.22 -2.32
N ASP A 156 7.40 28.69 -1.28
CA ASP A 156 8.73 29.31 -1.40
C ASP A 156 9.75 28.31 -1.99
N ILE A 157 9.74 27.05 -1.54
CA ILE A 157 10.58 25.98 -2.10
C ILE A 157 10.27 25.76 -3.57
N HIS A 158 9.00 25.69 -3.93
CA HIS A 158 8.57 25.55 -5.31
C HIS A 158 9.06 26.68 -6.19
N HIS A 159 8.91 27.93 -5.75
CA HIS A 159 9.42 29.10 -6.47
C HIS A 159 10.94 29.10 -6.58
N MET A 160 11.67 28.83 -5.51
CA MET A 160 13.13 28.70 -5.54
C MET A 160 13.59 27.60 -6.48
N ASN A 161 12.89 26.47 -6.54
CA ASN A 161 13.20 25.37 -7.44
C ASN A 161 13.05 25.76 -8.90
N ILE A 162 11.96 26.44 -9.26
CA ILE A 162 11.74 26.97 -10.60
C ILE A 162 12.85 27.99 -10.97
N ASP A 163 13.18 28.88 -10.06
CA ASP A 163 14.24 29.88 -10.25
C ASP A 163 15.60 29.20 -10.48
N CYS A 164 15.94 28.18 -9.69
CA CYS A 164 17.16 27.41 -9.89
C CYS A 164 17.18 26.73 -11.27
N PHE A 165 16.06 26.11 -11.66
CA PHE A 165 15.94 25.44 -12.94
C PHE A 165 16.14 26.39 -14.12
N ILE A 166 15.56 27.59 -14.07
CA ILE A 166 15.68 28.61 -15.12
C ILE A 166 17.10 29.19 -15.14
N LYS A 167 17.60 29.65 -13.98
CA LYS A 167 18.90 30.33 -13.86
C LYS A 167 20.09 29.42 -14.12
N ARG A 168 19.96 28.12 -13.84
CA ARG A 168 21.02 27.12 -13.98
C ARG A 168 20.88 26.23 -15.21
N ASN A 169 20.17 26.68 -16.22
CA ASN A 169 20.06 26.01 -17.52
C ASN A 169 19.58 24.54 -17.41
N LYS A 170 18.41 24.35 -16.80
CA LYS A 170 17.79 23.04 -16.53
C LYS A 170 18.55 22.21 -15.49
N PHE A 171 19.09 22.87 -14.50
CA PHE A 171 19.70 22.22 -13.35
C PHE A 171 18.75 21.18 -12.74
N ASN A 172 19.25 19.97 -12.61
CA ASN A 172 18.58 18.89 -11.92
C ASN A 172 19.62 18.09 -11.14
N CYS A 173 19.30 17.74 -9.91
CA CYS A 173 20.16 17.01 -9.00
C CYS A 173 19.40 15.80 -8.50
N HIS A 174 20.09 14.70 -8.27
CA HIS A 174 19.45 13.53 -7.67
C HIS A 174 19.07 13.79 -6.21
N ALA A 175 17.93 13.26 -5.77
CA ALA A 175 17.50 13.40 -4.40
C ALA A 175 18.50 12.77 -3.41
N ASP A 176 19.17 11.68 -3.82
CA ASP A 176 20.19 10.98 -3.02
C ASP A 176 21.46 11.82 -2.74
N GLU A 177 21.69 12.88 -3.50
CA GLU A 177 22.83 13.78 -3.28
C GLU A 177 22.63 14.71 -2.08
N LEU A 178 21.42 14.77 -1.52
CA LEU A 178 21.09 15.59 -0.36
C LEU A 178 21.04 14.75 0.91
N ASP A 179 21.37 15.41 2.02
CA ASP A 179 21.42 14.77 3.34
C ASP A 179 20.04 14.73 4.01
N PHE A 180 19.09 14.09 3.35
CA PHE A 180 17.78 13.78 3.93
C PHE A 180 17.90 12.67 4.96
N ASN A 181 16.98 12.65 5.91
CA ASN A 181 16.87 11.54 6.85
C ASN A 181 16.45 10.23 6.14
N ASP A 182 16.64 9.09 6.82
CA ASP A 182 16.38 7.77 6.25
C ASP A 182 14.92 7.59 5.81
N LYS A 183 13.99 8.20 6.52
CA LYS A 183 12.55 8.16 6.24
C LYS A 183 12.25 8.82 4.89
N ASN A 184 12.77 10.03 4.67
CA ASN A 184 12.60 10.73 3.41
C ASN A 184 13.29 10.01 2.25
N LYS A 185 14.50 9.46 2.46
CA LYS A 185 15.20 8.64 1.46
C LYS A 185 14.39 7.41 1.07
N GLN A 186 13.82 6.71 2.05
CA GLN A 186 12.96 5.56 1.77
C GLN A 186 11.71 5.98 1.00
N CYS A 187 11.04 7.05 1.39
CA CYS A 187 9.89 7.60 0.68
C CYS A 187 10.22 7.88 -0.80
N PHE A 188 11.37 8.53 -1.08
CA PHE A 188 11.76 8.85 -2.44
C PHE A 188 12.00 7.60 -3.30
N ASN A 189 12.61 6.57 -2.73
CA ASN A 189 12.79 5.27 -3.39
C ASN A 189 11.46 4.58 -3.68
N ASP A 190 10.56 4.52 -2.71
CA ASP A 190 9.27 3.84 -2.84
C ASP A 190 8.37 4.52 -3.88
N TYR A 191 8.42 5.85 -3.96
CA TYR A 191 7.64 6.65 -4.92
C TYR A 191 8.40 7.01 -6.19
N LYS A 192 9.64 6.50 -6.37
CA LYS A 192 10.49 6.75 -7.55
C LYS A 192 10.71 8.23 -7.82
N ILE A 193 10.94 9.00 -6.76
CA ILE A 193 11.25 10.42 -6.83
C ILE A 193 12.78 10.53 -6.95
N GLU A 194 13.27 10.61 -8.17
CA GLU A 194 14.71 10.55 -8.43
C GLU A 194 15.39 11.93 -8.37
N SER A 195 14.64 13.00 -8.61
CA SER A 195 15.22 14.32 -8.78
C SER A 195 14.64 15.37 -7.84
N ILE A 196 15.49 16.32 -7.43
CA ILE A 196 15.10 17.48 -6.62
C ILE A 196 14.06 18.33 -7.35
N PHE A 197 14.20 18.48 -8.66
CA PHE A 197 13.23 19.23 -9.46
C PHE A 197 11.85 18.60 -9.39
N SER A 198 11.76 17.29 -9.56
CA SER A 198 10.49 16.56 -9.44
C SER A 198 9.91 16.63 -8.03
N LEU A 199 10.75 16.46 -7.01
CA LEU A 199 10.36 16.52 -5.61
C LEU A 199 9.76 17.88 -5.24
N ALA A 200 10.46 18.97 -5.54
CA ALA A 200 10.02 20.32 -5.20
C ALA A 200 8.85 20.83 -6.07
N ASN A 201 8.45 20.10 -7.10
CA ASN A 201 7.25 20.35 -7.91
C ASN A 201 6.05 19.48 -7.55
N ILE A 202 6.14 18.65 -6.51
CA ILE A 202 4.97 17.92 -5.99
C ILE A 202 4.00 18.95 -5.40
N SER A 203 2.70 18.76 -5.60
CA SER A 203 1.70 19.65 -5.02
C SER A 203 1.76 19.61 -3.49
N TYR A 204 1.47 20.74 -2.84
CA TYR A 204 1.40 20.78 -1.37
C TYR A 204 0.40 19.76 -0.83
N PHE A 205 -0.70 19.56 -1.55
CA PHE A 205 -1.70 18.57 -1.23
C PHE A 205 -1.14 17.13 -1.20
N ASP A 206 -0.34 16.75 -2.20
CA ASP A 206 0.30 15.43 -2.24
C ASP A 206 1.39 15.27 -1.17
N ILE A 207 2.12 16.34 -0.86
CA ILE A 207 3.07 16.34 0.25
C ILE A 207 2.36 16.13 1.59
N CYS A 208 1.20 16.78 1.81
CA CYS A 208 0.40 16.56 3.00
C CYS A 208 -0.07 15.10 3.12
N LYS A 209 -0.48 14.48 2.01
CA LYS A 209 -0.82 13.05 2.01
C LYS A 209 0.35 12.18 2.46
N LEU A 210 1.55 12.41 1.93
CA LEU A 210 2.75 11.65 2.32
C LEU A 210 3.10 11.83 3.80
N ALA A 211 3.01 13.05 4.30
CA ALA A 211 3.35 13.39 5.69
C ALA A 211 2.36 12.77 6.70
N VAL A 212 1.07 12.77 6.39
CA VAL A 212 0.01 12.25 7.27
C VAL A 212 0.15 10.75 7.53
N PHE A 213 0.62 10.00 6.54
CA PHE A 213 0.87 8.56 6.69
C PHE A 213 2.21 8.22 7.35
N ASP A 214 2.89 9.23 7.87
CA ASP A 214 4.21 9.04 8.47
C ASP A 214 5.25 8.45 7.49
N VAL A 215 4.99 8.58 6.19
CA VAL A 215 5.90 8.12 5.12
C VAL A 215 6.97 9.17 4.84
N LEU A 216 6.65 10.44 5.05
CA LEU A 216 7.53 11.59 4.80
C LEU A 216 7.67 12.44 6.07
N ASP A 217 8.88 12.88 6.36
CA ASP A 217 9.17 13.91 7.36
C ASP A 217 9.17 15.29 6.69
N PHE A 218 8.09 16.02 6.92
CA PHE A 218 7.87 17.32 6.28
C PHE A 218 8.86 18.37 6.73
N ASP A 219 9.23 18.38 8.01
CA ASP A 219 10.13 19.41 8.56
C ASP A 219 11.57 19.20 8.08
N ASP A 220 12.04 17.96 8.01
CA ASP A 220 13.32 17.62 7.40
C ASP A 220 13.33 17.97 5.91
N LEU A 221 12.26 17.63 5.18
CA LEU A 221 12.12 17.95 3.76
C LEU A 221 12.27 19.45 3.48
N ILE A 222 11.51 20.28 4.18
CA ILE A 222 11.55 21.73 4.02
C ILE A 222 12.95 22.27 4.35
N ASN A 223 13.53 21.81 5.45
CA ASN A 223 14.82 22.31 5.91
C ASN A 223 15.93 22.01 4.89
N VAL A 224 16.03 20.75 4.45
CA VAL A 224 17.09 20.33 3.51
C VAL A 224 16.92 21.03 2.15
N LEU A 225 15.70 21.06 1.60
CA LEU A 225 15.45 21.73 0.32
C LEU A 225 15.67 23.23 0.38
N SER A 226 15.22 23.90 1.44
CA SER A 226 15.41 25.35 1.60
C SER A 226 16.88 25.73 1.65
N ILE A 227 17.70 24.99 2.42
CA ILE A 227 19.14 25.24 2.51
C ILE A 227 19.80 25.00 1.17
N PHE A 228 19.48 23.88 0.52
CA PHE A 228 20.09 23.53 -0.76
C PHE A 228 19.76 24.56 -1.86
N LEU A 229 18.49 24.90 -2.03
CA LEU A 229 18.06 25.81 -3.08
C LEU A 229 18.56 27.25 -2.84
N LYS A 230 18.55 27.73 -1.58
CA LYS A 230 19.14 29.02 -1.21
C LYS A 230 20.64 29.08 -1.52
N ASN A 231 21.38 28.01 -1.20
CA ASN A 231 22.82 27.96 -1.52
C ASN A 231 23.06 27.95 -3.03
N LYS A 232 22.23 27.26 -3.80
CA LYS A 232 22.34 27.25 -5.27
C LYS A 232 21.99 28.61 -5.89
N LEU A 233 21.00 29.32 -5.38
CA LEU A 233 20.65 30.66 -5.81
C LEU A 233 21.71 31.69 -5.38
N GLY A 234 22.23 31.61 -4.14
CA GLY A 234 23.25 32.54 -3.60
C GLY A 234 24.61 32.38 -4.24
N GLN A 235 24.95 31.29 -4.88
CA GLN A 235 26.16 31.13 -5.68
C GLN A 235 26.18 32.04 -6.92
N ASP A 236 25.03 32.67 -7.28
CA ASP A 236 24.90 33.57 -8.43
C ASP A 236 25.22 35.04 -8.14
N GLU A 237 25.29 35.46 -6.88
CA GLU A 237 25.66 36.85 -6.56
C GLU A 237 27.12 37.17 -6.94
N ASN A 238 27.95 36.16 -7.18
CA ASN A 238 29.33 36.32 -7.65
C ASN A 238 29.52 36.15 -9.16
N ASP A 239 28.55 35.67 -9.91
CA ASP A 239 28.58 35.53 -11.36
C ASP A 239 27.66 36.60 -11.98
N HIS A 240 28.25 37.70 -12.40
CA HIS A 240 27.71 38.85 -13.07
C HIS A 240 26.34 38.74 -13.78
N ILE A 241 25.41 39.53 -13.26
CA ILE A 241 24.27 40.21 -13.91
C ILE A 241 24.38 40.25 -15.42
N THR A 242 23.77 39.28 -16.10
CA THR A 242 23.37 39.51 -17.50
C THR A 242 22.05 38.81 -17.76
N LYS A 243 21.06 39.63 -18.09
CA LYS A 243 19.76 39.32 -18.71
C LYS A 243 18.52 39.14 -17.81
N SER A 244 18.06 40.25 -17.27
CA SER A 244 16.72 40.37 -16.68
C SER A 244 15.57 40.55 -17.68
N LYS A 245 15.80 40.46 -18.99
CA LYS A 245 14.76 40.69 -20.01
C LYS A 245 14.07 39.45 -20.55
N ASP A 246 14.67 38.27 -20.39
CA ASP A 246 14.09 37.00 -20.94
C ASP A 246 13.25 36.25 -19.93
N LEU A 247 13.21 36.62 -18.66
CA LEU A 247 12.56 35.92 -17.58
C LEU A 247 11.02 35.82 -17.71
N ASN A 248 10.38 36.84 -18.30
CA ASN A 248 8.93 36.85 -18.46
C ASN A 248 8.41 35.94 -19.61
N PHE A 249 9.28 35.55 -20.53
CA PHE A 249 8.91 34.71 -21.66
C PHE A 249 9.00 33.21 -21.27
N TYR A 250 10.03 32.84 -20.51
CA TYR A 250 10.26 31.46 -20.13
C TYR A 250 9.33 30.96 -18.99
N GLY A 251 8.92 31.81 -18.08
CA GLY A 251 8.01 31.46 -17.00
C GLY A 251 6.62 31.01 -17.49
N ARG A 252 6.12 31.61 -18.58
CA ARG A 252 4.86 31.18 -19.19
C ARG A 252 4.98 29.86 -19.97
N SER A 253 6.07 29.67 -20.70
CA SER A 253 6.31 28.48 -21.51
C SER A 253 6.50 27.22 -20.65
N ILE A 254 7.20 27.34 -19.51
CA ILE A 254 7.46 26.21 -18.61
C ILE A 254 6.19 25.77 -17.88
N SER A 255 5.35 26.72 -17.44
CA SER A 255 4.06 26.38 -16.79
C SER A 255 3.09 25.73 -17.75
N GLU A 256 3.09 26.13 -19.05
CA GLU A 256 2.28 25.52 -20.10
C GLU A 256 2.83 24.13 -20.52
N GLU A 257 4.14 23.95 -20.59
CA GLU A 257 4.78 22.67 -20.94
C GLU A 257 4.63 21.63 -19.81
N ILE A 258 4.70 22.06 -18.56
CA ILE A 258 4.41 21.22 -17.40
C ILE A 258 2.92 20.86 -17.39
N SER A 259 2.02 21.80 -17.62
CA SER A 259 0.57 21.56 -17.67
C SER A 259 0.19 20.61 -18.81
N THR A 260 0.75 20.77 -20.01
CA THR A 260 0.44 19.93 -21.17
C THR A 260 1.02 18.53 -21.08
N LYS A 261 2.19 18.34 -20.44
CA LYS A 261 2.77 17.01 -20.25
C LYS A 261 2.00 16.15 -19.25
N TYR A 262 1.35 16.79 -18.26
CA TYR A 262 0.54 16.09 -17.25
C TYR A 262 -0.93 15.85 -17.66
N THR A 263 -1.41 16.52 -18.74
CA THR A 263 -2.76 16.28 -19.29
C THR A 263 -2.77 15.29 -20.47
N ALA A 264 -1.61 14.93 -21.03
CA ALA A 264 -1.51 13.99 -22.16
C ALA A 264 -1.47 12.51 -21.73
N ASP A 265 -1.28 12.22 -20.43
CA ASP A 265 -1.23 10.86 -19.87
C ASP A 265 -2.50 10.50 -19.07
N THR A 266 -3.59 11.25 -19.24
CA THR A 266 -4.93 10.92 -18.78
C THR A 266 -5.86 10.70 -19.95
#